data_a862954fd3577da2311c3763e9e343bc
#
_entry.id   a862954fd3577da2311c3763e9e343bc
#
_cell.length_a   1.000
_cell.length_b   1.000
_cell.length_c   1.000
_cell.angle_alpha   90.00
_cell.angle_beta   90.00
_cell.angle_gamma   90.00
#
_symmetry.space_group_name_H-M   'P 1'
#
loop_
_entity.id
_entity.type
_entity.pdbx_description
1 polymer ?
#
loop_
_entity_poly.entity_id
_entity_poly.type
_entity_poly.pdbx_seq_one_letter_code
_entity_poly.pdbx_strand_id
1 'polypeptide(L)'
;YASEFDLKLKEIADEFSGIYRRYSDDFILVIPKSDIVNEQKIRRIETDTRRVASEYKIELHKDKTGLYLYENDKIFDIISNEVSHLDYLGFVFDGTTVKMRGKSPYKFYRNAKKLITFAQKVKVKKELTDLPYKKKIYGLCTDLGKNYNNHGNFISYAKRAQKKFDEISPNTNNLIMNQLKNRKKKIEKMLGYKIHTKI
;
A
#
# COMPACT_ATOMS: atom_id res chain seq x y z
N TYR A 1 5.38 23.11 -14.95
CA TYR A 1 5.58 21.83 -15.63
C TYR A 1 4.71 20.71 -15.02
N ALA A 2 4.92 20.34 -13.73
CA ALA A 2 4.09 19.31 -13.07
C ALA A 2 2.64 19.77 -12.85
N SER A 3 2.41 21.04 -12.53
CA SER A 3 1.08 21.61 -12.35
C SER A 3 0.28 21.70 -13.64
N GLU A 4 0.92 21.97 -14.78
CA GLU A 4 0.27 22.00 -16.08
C GLU A 4 -0.15 20.59 -16.53
N PHE A 5 0.71 19.58 -16.31
CA PHE A 5 0.37 18.19 -16.52
C PHE A 5 -0.84 17.77 -15.69
N ASP A 6 -0.85 18.14 -14.39
CA ASP A 6 -1.97 17.85 -13.49
C ASP A 6 -3.26 18.52 -13.95
N LEU A 7 -3.20 19.76 -14.43
CA LEU A 7 -4.36 20.46 -14.98
C LEU A 7 -4.94 19.74 -16.19
N LYS A 8 -4.10 19.31 -17.14
CA LYS A 8 -4.54 18.60 -18.34
C LYS A 8 -5.20 17.26 -18.01
N LEU A 9 -4.64 16.48 -17.09
CA LEU A 9 -5.25 15.22 -16.67
C LEU A 9 -6.53 15.44 -15.85
N LYS A 10 -6.59 16.52 -15.09
CA LYS A 10 -7.81 16.92 -14.40
C LYS A 10 -8.90 17.32 -15.39
N GLU A 11 -8.59 18.09 -16.45
CA GLU A 11 -9.54 18.44 -17.53
C GLU A 11 -10.14 17.16 -18.16
N ILE A 12 -9.32 16.14 -18.45
CA ILE A 12 -9.80 14.85 -18.95
C ILE A 12 -10.76 14.18 -17.95
N ALA A 13 -10.42 14.17 -16.66
CA ALA A 13 -11.31 13.59 -15.65
C ALA A 13 -12.61 14.37 -15.52
N ASP A 14 -12.55 15.70 -15.48
CA ASP A 14 -13.71 16.58 -15.32
C ASP A 14 -14.69 16.45 -16.51
N GLU A 15 -14.21 16.22 -17.77
CA GLU A 15 -15.08 15.96 -18.96
C GLU A 15 -16.02 14.77 -18.73
N PHE A 16 -15.63 13.82 -17.89
CA PHE A 16 -16.40 12.60 -17.57
C PHE A 16 -16.88 12.57 -16.12
N SER A 17 -17.09 13.72 -15.48
CA SER A 17 -17.50 13.85 -14.06
C SER A 17 -16.63 13.05 -13.11
N GLY A 18 -15.37 12.83 -13.48
CA GLY A 18 -14.42 11.95 -12.79
C GLY A 18 -13.52 12.68 -11.80
N ILE A 19 -12.59 11.96 -11.26
CA ILE A 19 -11.62 12.46 -10.28
C ILE A 19 -10.20 12.11 -10.73
N TYR A 20 -9.32 13.10 -10.73
CA TYR A 20 -7.88 12.92 -10.90
C TYR A 20 -7.17 13.08 -9.55
N ARG A 21 -6.23 12.19 -9.27
CA ARG A 21 -5.32 12.28 -8.11
C ARG A 21 -3.92 11.84 -8.51
N ARG A 22 -2.90 12.56 -8.01
CA ARG A 22 -1.50 12.21 -8.19
C ARG A 22 -0.74 12.25 -6.87
N TYR A 23 0.18 11.34 -6.72
CA TYR A 23 1.17 11.33 -5.65
C TYR A 23 2.53 10.97 -6.23
N SER A 24 3.43 11.95 -6.29
CA SER A 24 4.75 11.84 -6.94
C SER A 24 4.61 11.44 -8.41
N ASP A 25 5.08 10.27 -8.78
CA ASP A 25 5.06 9.65 -10.11
C ASP A 25 3.85 8.74 -10.37
N ASP A 26 3.08 8.42 -9.32
CA ASP A 26 1.87 7.62 -9.45
C ASP A 26 0.63 8.52 -9.57
N PHE A 27 -0.27 8.25 -10.53
CA PHE A 27 -1.56 8.93 -10.64
C PHE A 27 -2.70 7.95 -10.92
N ILE A 28 -3.92 8.39 -10.67
CA ILE A 28 -5.15 7.67 -10.92
C ILE A 28 -6.25 8.62 -11.44
N LEU A 29 -6.98 8.16 -12.46
CA LEU A 29 -8.25 8.74 -12.89
C LEU A 29 -9.36 7.77 -12.49
N VAL A 30 -10.40 8.29 -11.84
CA VAL A 30 -11.59 7.52 -11.47
C VAL A 30 -12.77 8.15 -12.18
N ILE A 31 -13.39 7.42 -13.09
CA ILE A 31 -14.49 7.90 -13.93
C ILE A 31 -15.75 7.10 -13.57
N PRO A 32 -16.89 7.77 -13.30
CA PRO A 32 -18.15 7.09 -13.06
C PRO A 32 -18.57 6.24 -14.27
N LYS A 33 -19.03 5.01 -14.03
CA LYS A 33 -19.47 4.10 -15.10
C LYS A 33 -20.64 4.68 -15.91
N SER A 34 -21.49 5.49 -15.31
CA SER A 34 -22.60 6.21 -15.98
C SER A 34 -22.14 7.05 -17.16
N ASP A 35 -20.93 7.61 -17.09
CA ASP A 35 -20.39 8.50 -18.12
C ASP A 35 -19.60 7.72 -19.21
N ILE A 36 -19.39 6.41 -18.98
CA ILE A 36 -18.73 5.50 -19.90
C ILE A 36 -19.77 4.60 -20.56
N VAL A 37 -20.34 5.07 -21.65
CA VAL A 37 -21.42 4.35 -22.37
C VAL A 37 -20.89 3.19 -23.22
N ASN A 38 -19.62 3.21 -23.63
CA ASN A 38 -19.03 2.19 -24.48
C ASN A 38 -17.50 2.11 -24.37
N GLU A 39 -16.93 1.04 -24.92
CA GLU A 39 -15.48 0.79 -24.95
C GLU A 39 -14.69 1.91 -25.67
N GLN A 40 -15.31 2.57 -26.66
CA GLN A 40 -14.65 3.66 -27.39
C GLN A 40 -14.32 4.85 -26.48
N LYS A 41 -15.17 5.17 -25.51
CA LYS A 41 -14.89 6.22 -24.53
C LYS A 41 -13.72 5.84 -23.63
N ILE A 42 -13.61 4.59 -23.19
CA ILE A 42 -12.46 4.12 -22.40
C ILE A 42 -11.17 4.28 -23.19
N ARG A 43 -11.16 3.84 -24.44
CA ARG A 43 -10.00 3.97 -25.35
C ARG A 43 -9.64 5.43 -25.62
N ARG A 44 -10.62 6.31 -25.73
CA ARG A 44 -10.39 7.75 -25.88
C ARG A 44 -9.70 8.32 -24.64
N ILE A 45 -10.20 8.04 -23.42
CA ILE A 45 -9.60 8.50 -22.18
C ILE A 45 -8.16 8.01 -22.05
N GLU A 46 -7.90 6.74 -22.35
CA GLU A 46 -6.54 6.19 -22.36
C GLU A 46 -5.64 6.92 -23.37
N THR A 47 -6.12 7.10 -24.59
CA THR A 47 -5.37 7.78 -25.66
C THR A 47 -5.04 9.21 -25.31
N ASP A 48 -6.02 9.97 -24.80
CA ASP A 48 -5.83 11.35 -24.38
C ASP A 48 -4.85 11.45 -23.19
N THR A 49 -4.96 10.53 -22.22
CA THR A 49 -4.01 10.44 -21.09
C THR A 49 -2.58 10.19 -21.57
N ARG A 50 -2.39 9.25 -22.53
CA ARG A 50 -1.08 8.95 -23.12
C ARG A 50 -0.53 10.12 -23.94
N ARG A 51 -1.39 10.81 -24.70
CA ARG A 51 -1.03 11.99 -25.47
C ARG A 51 -0.53 13.09 -24.52
N VAL A 52 -1.27 13.42 -23.48
CA VAL A 52 -0.86 14.42 -22.49
C VAL A 52 0.47 14.03 -21.83
N ALA A 53 0.63 12.78 -21.42
CA ALA A 53 1.89 12.32 -20.84
C ALA A 53 3.07 12.51 -21.81
N SER A 54 2.89 12.19 -23.10
CA SER A 54 3.90 12.37 -24.13
C SER A 54 4.26 13.84 -24.38
N GLU A 55 3.28 14.75 -24.38
CA GLU A 55 3.50 16.20 -24.51
C GLU A 55 4.43 16.75 -23.39
N TYR A 56 4.30 16.20 -22.20
CA TYR A 56 5.14 16.55 -21.04
C TYR A 56 6.37 15.65 -20.87
N LYS A 57 6.70 14.81 -21.88
CA LYS A 57 7.84 13.88 -21.86
C LYS A 57 7.83 12.91 -20.69
N ILE A 58 6.62 12.49 -20.26
CA ILE A 58 6.40 11.50 -19.20
C ILE A 58 6.12 10.17 -19.87
N GLU A 59 6.96 9.18 -19.62
CA GLU A 59 6.77 7.82 -20.12
C GLU A 59 5.83 7.05 -19.19
N LEU A 60 4.67 6.63 -19.71
CA LEU A 60 3.76 5.74 -19.00
C LEU A 60 4.19 4.29 -19.22
N HIS A 61 4.73 3.69 -18.17
CA HIS A 61 5.25 2.32 -18.20
C HIS A 61 4.11 1.31 -18.42
N LYS A 62 4.17 0.54 -19.50
CA LYS A 62 3.10 -0.41 -19.90
C LYS A 62 2.73 -1.40 -18.78
N ASP A 63 3.72 -1.97 -18.11
CA ASP A 63 3.52 -2.97 -17.05
C ASP A 63 3.00 -2.39 -15.72
N LYS A 64 2.92 -1.05 -15.62
CA LYS A 64 2.45 -0.35 -14.39
C LYS A 64 1.17 0.44 -14.63
N THR A 65 0.74 0.55 -15.88
CA THR A 65 -0.51 1.22 -16.25
C THR A 65 -1.57 0.16 -16.46
N GLY A 66 -2.69 0.26 -15.75
CA GLY A 66 -3.82 -0.66 -15.86
C GLY A 66 -5.13 0.08 -16.05
N LEU A 67 -6.07 -0.55 -16.72
CA LEU A 67 -7.44 -0.10 -16.88
C LEU A 67 -8.34 -1.07 -16.11
N TYR A 68 -9.10 -0.55 -15.16
CA TYR A 68 -9.90 -1.35 -14.24
C TYR A 68 -11.35 -0.91 -14.25
N LEU A 69 -12.25 -1.87 -14.14
CA LEU A 69 -13.66 -1.66 -13.90
C LEU A 69 -13.99 -2.11 -12.47
N TYR A 70 -14.63 -1.23 -11.69
CA TYR A 70 -15.23 -1.60 -10.41
C TYR A 70 -16.73 -1.84 -10.61
N GLU A 71 -17.18 -3.04 -10.36
CA GLU A 71 -18.57 -3.44 -10.48
C GLU A 71 -18.91 -4.62 -9.54
N ASN A 72 -20.07 -4.55 -8.90
CA ASN A 72 -20.56 -5.62 -8.00
C ASN A 72 -19.51 -6.04 -6.95
N ASP A 73 -18.89 -5.07 -6.28
CA ASP A 73 -17.85 -5.27 -5.27
C ASP A 73 -16.63 -6.05 -5.76
N LYS A 74 -16.33 -5.97 -7.05
CA LYS A 74 -15.16 -6.59 -7.67
C LYS A 74 -14.43 -5.60 -8.56
N ILE A 75 -13.13 -5.82 -8.70
CA ILE A 75 -12.29 -5.13 -9.68
C ILE A 75 -12.05 -6.09 -10.84
N PHE A 76 -12.26 -5.63 -12.06
CA PHE A 76 -11.94 -6.35 -13.29
C PHE A 76 -10.85 -5.61 -14.04
N ASP A 77 -9.88 -6.32 -14.57
CA ASP A 77 -8.98 -5.79 -15.57
C ASP A 77 -9.74 -5.74 -16.91
N ILE A 78 -9.82 -4.55 -17.53
CA ILE A 78 -10.63 -4.33 -18.73
C ILE A 78 -10.03 -5.06 -19.93
N ILE A 79 -8.70 -5.26 -19.96
CA ILE A 79 -8.01 -5.87 -21.11
C ILE A 79 -8.19 -7.39 -21.09
N SER A 80 -7.95 -8.02 -19.94
CA SER A 80 -8.09 -9.48 -19.79
C SER A 80 -9.51 -9.93 -19.48
N ASN A 81 -10.39 -9.01 -19.06
CA ASN A 81 -11.73 -9.28 -18.53
C ASN A 81 -11.76 -10.27 -17.34
N GLU A 82 -10.65 -10.32 -16.58
CA GLU A 82 -10.52 -11.18 -15.41
C GLU A 82 -10.67 -10.39 -14.13
N VAL A 83 -11.09 -11.07 -13.05
CA VAL A 83 -11.09 -10.49 -11.71
C VAL A 83 -9.66 -10.15 -11.30
N SER A 84 -9.47 -8.92 -10.89
CA SER A 84 -8.16 -8.35 -10.58
C SER A 84 -8.20 -7.55 -9.27
N HIS A 85 -7.24 -6.70 -9.06
CA HIS A 85 -7.17 -5.79 -7.92
C HIS A 85 -6.45 -4.50 -8.31
N LEU A 86 -6.82 -3.40 -7.65
CA LEU A 86 -6.13 -2.14 -7.78
C LEU A 86 -4.94 -2.11 -6.81
N ASP A 87 -3.72 -1.98 -7.33
CA ASP A 87 -2.51 -1.78 -6.54
C ASP A 87 -2.05 -0.32 -6.68
N TYR A 88 -2.31 0.51 -5.66
CA TYR A 88 -2.02 1.93 -5.67
C TYR A 88 -1.39 2.38 -4.34
N LEU A 89 -0.31 3.17 -4.42
CA LEU A 89 0.41 3.74 -3.26
C LEU A 89 0.79 2.72 -2.17
N GLY A 90 1.05 1.47 -2.57
CA GLY A 90 1.45 0.41 -1.64
C GLY A 90 0.29 -0.29 -0.92
N PHE A 91 -0.94 0.00 -1.31
CA PHE A 91 -2.15 -0.71 -0.89
C PHE A 91 -2.77 -1.45 -2.06
N VAL A 92 -3.47 -2.52 -1.73
CA VAL A 92 -4.19 -3.36 -2.68
C VAL A 92 -5.67 -3.37 -2.29
N PHE A 93 -6.53 -3.07 -3.25
CA PHE A 93 -7.99 -3.10 -3.12
C PHE A 93 -8.57 -4.10 -4.11
N ASP A 94 -9.36 -5.06 -3.63
CA ASP A 94 -9.95 -6.12 -4.45
C ASP A 94 -11.45 -5.90 -4.77
N GLY A 95 -11.99 -4.76 -4.37
CA GLY A 95 -13.39 -4.39 -4.51
C GLY A 95 -14.13 -4.31 -3.17
N THR A 96 -13.71 -5.07 -2.17
CA THR A 96 -14.30 -5.08 -0.82
C THR A 96 -13.26 -4.90 0.28
N THR A 97 -12.03 -5.32 0.04
CA THR A 97 -10.99 -5.42 1.07
C THR A 97 -9.78 -4.55 0.72
N VAL A 98 -9.30 -3.79 1.69
CA VAL A 98 -8.04 -3.03 1.60
C VAL A 98 -6.95 -3.72 2.42
N LYS A 99 -5.80 -3.97 1.79
CA LYS A 99 -4.59 -4.56 2.40
C LYS A 99 -3.36 -3.78 2.01
N MET A 100 -2.29 -3.84 2.79
CA MET A 100 -0.98 -3.43 2.29
C MET A 100 -0.49 -4.40 1.23
N ARG A 101 0.24 -3.89 0.24
CA ARG A 101 1.00 -4.69 -0.72
C ARG A 101 1.89 -5.68 0.04
N GLY A 102 1.82 -6.97 -0.30
CA GLY A 102 2.45 -8.05 0.45
C GLY A 102 3.95 -7.90 0.71
N LYS A 103 4.67 -7.18 -0.17
CA LYS A 103 6.10 -6.86 0.00
C LYS A 103 6.39 -6.06 1.29
N SER A 104 5.50 -5.15 1.72
CA SER A 104 5.72 -4.28 2.88
C SER A 104 5.69 -5.04 4.22
N PRO A 105 4.63 -5.78 4.59
CA PRO A 105 4.64 -6.60 5.80
C PRO A 105 5.68 -7.73 5.75
N TYR A 106 6.02 -8.23 4.56
CA TYR A 106 7.09 -9.22 4.40
C TYR A 106 8.47 -8.62 4.69
N LYS A 107 8.79 -7.42 4.17
CA LYS A 107 10.04 -6.70 4.45
C LYS A 107 10.20 -6.44 5.96
N PHE A 108 9.13 -5.99 6.61
CA PHE A 108 9.09 -5.80 8.07
C PHE A 108 9.44 -7.11 8.80
N TYR A 109 8.73 -8.19 8.50
CA TYR A 109 8.98 -9.50 9.12
C TYR A 109 10.41 -10.02 8.88
N ARG A 110 10.91 -9.90 7.64
CA ARG A 110 12.26 -10.30 7.27
C ARG A 110 13.32 -9.55 8.07
N ASN A 111 13.15 -8.24 8.27
CA ASN A 111 14.07 -7.44 9.06
C ASN A 111 14.04 -7.84 10.54
N ALA A 112 12.85 -8.06 11.10
CA ALA A 112 12.71 -8.57 12.47
C ALA A 112 13.37 -9.95 12.63
N LYS A 113 13.11 -10.89 11.70
CA LYS A 113 13.73 -12.23 11.70
C LYS A 113 15.25 -12.14 11.67
N LYS A 114 15.84 -11.33 10.77
CA LYS A 114 17.30 -11.16 10.69
C LYS A 114 17.87 -10.66 12.00
N LEU A 115 17.28 -9.64 12.60
CA LEU A 115 17.75 -9.06 13.87
C LEU A 115 17.66 -10.06 15.03
N ILE A 116 16.55 -10.80 15.14
CA ILE A 116 16.34 -11.78 16.21
C ILE A 116 17.33 -12.96 16.05
N THR A 117 17.45 -13.51 14.83
CA THR A 117 18.38 -14.60 14.55
C THR A 117 19.82 -14.18 14.85
N PHE A 118 20.20 -12.95 14.49
CA PHE A 118 21.53 -12.42 14.85
C PHE A 118 21.70 -12.29 16.36
N ALA A 119 20.72 -11.75 17.08
CA ALA A 119 20.74 -11.63 18.54
C ALA A 119 20.88 -13.01 19.22
N GLN A 120 20.16 -14.01 18.75
CA GLN A 120 20.24 -15.39 19.27
C GLN A 120 21.63 -15.99 19.04
N LYS A 121 22.22 -15.81 17.86
CA LYS A 121 23.61 -16.27 17.59
C LYS A 121 24.64 -15.61 18.51
N VAL A 122 24.50 -14.29 18.72
CA VAL A 122 25.39 -13.55 19.64
C VAL A 122 25.20 -14.00 21.08
N LYS A 123 23.95 -14.26 21.52
CA LYS A 123 23.65 -14.80 22.84
C LYS A 123 24.42 -16.11 23.09
N VAL A 124 24.31 -17.04 22.17
CA VAL A 124 24.99 -18.36 22.26
C VAL A 124 26.52 -18.18 22.24
N LYS A 125 27.04 -17.43 21.25
CA LYS A 125 28.50 -17.25 21.09
C LYS A 125 29.19 -16.59 22.28
N LYS A 126 28.47 -15.69 22.98
CA LYS A 126 28.98 -14.92 24.12
C LYS A 126 28.46 -15.43 25.48
N GLU A 127 27.78 -16.57 25.50
CA GLU A 127 27.20 -17.19 26.70
C GLU A 127 26.37 -16.24 27.55
N LEU A 128 25.62 -15.35 26.88
CA LEU A 128 24.81 -14.33 27.56
C LEU A 128 23.56 -14.96 28.17
N THR A 129 23.21 -14.57 29.39
CA THR A 129 21.94 -14.97 30.04
C THR A 129 20.75 -14.37 29.30
N ASP A 130 20.88 -13.12 28.89
CA ASP A 130 19.84 -12.33 28.23
C ASP A 130 20.04 -12.22 26.72
N LEU A 131 18.91 -12.05 25.98
CA LEU A 131 18.96 -11.77 24.56
C LEU A 131 19.54 -10.37 24.31
N PRO A 132 20.66 -10.22 23.59
CA PRO A 132 21.21 -8.90 23.27
C PRO A 132 20.31 -8.15 22.28
N TYR A 133 20.54 -6.85 22.13
CA TYR A 133 19.80 -5.98 21.21
C TYR A 133 18.29 -5.86 21.49
N LYS A 134 17.83 -6.16 22.69
CA LYS A 134 16.39 -6.03 23.08
C LYS A 134 15.80 -4.69 22.67
N LYS A 135 16.49 -3.56 22.96
CA LYS A 135 16.04 -2.21 22.59
C LYS A 135 15.79 -2.05 21.08
N LYS A 136 16.68 -2.59 20.23
CA LYS A 136 16.51 -2.56 18.77
C LYS A 136 15.33 -3.43 18.31
N ILE A 137 15.15 -4.61 18.91
CA ILE A 137 14.02 -5.52 18.61
C ILE A 137 12.71 -4.84 19.01
N TYR A 138 12.63 -4.26 20.20
CA TYR A 138 11.43 -3.53 20.64
C TYR A 138 11.14 -2.30 19.77
N GLY A 139 12.17 -1.51 19.41
CA GLY A 139 12.01 -0.36 18.53
C GLY A 139 11.47 -0.73 17.14
N LEU A 140 11.79 -1.93 16.64
CA LEU A 140 11.27 -2.42 15.39
C LEU A 140 9.86 -3.02 15.50
N CYS A 141 9.58 -3.76 16.58
CA CYS A 141 8.40 -4.63 16.72
C CYS A 141 7.29 -4.07 17.61
N THR A 142 7.45 -2.87 18.17
CA THR A 142 6.47 -2.25 19.07
C THR A 142 6.22 -0.79 18.71
N ASP A 143 5.20 -0.19 19.35
CA ASP A 143 4.93 1.25 19.22
C ASP A 143 5.99 2.14 19.85
N LEU A 144 6.89 1.59 20.68
CA LEU A 144 7.99 2.32 21.30
C LEU A 144 8.95 2.91 20.26
N GLY A 145 9.08 2.28 19.10
CA GLY A 145 9.82 2.82 17.96
C GLY A 145 9.27 4.14 17.43
N LYS A 146 8.02 4.47 17.75
CA LYS A 146 7.40 5.74 17.35
C LYS A 146 8.11 6.95 17.99
N ASN A 147 8.55 6.83 19.23
CA ASN A 147 9.12 7.94 20.00
C ASN A 147 10.63 8.08 19.82
N TYR A 148 11.26 7.18 19.07
CA TYR A 148 12.69 7.26 18.79
C TYR A 148 12.94 8.26 17.65
N ASN A 149 13.56 9.40 17.96
CA ASN A 149 13.86 10.50 17.04
C ASN A 149 12.63 11.14 16.35
N ASN A 150 11.47 11.17 16.97
CA ASN A 150 10.20 11.67 16.40
C ASN A 150 9.78 11.02 15.07
N HIS A 151 10.47 9.99 14.61
CA HIS A 151 10.11 9.23 13.41
C HIS A 151 9.34 7.98 13.83
N GLY A 152 8.17 7.79 13.25
CA GLY A 152 7.39 6.57 13.42
C GLY A 152 8.12 5.34 12.82
N ASN A 153 7.70 4.16 13.23
CA ASN A 153 8.12 2.91 12.60
C ASN A 153 7.03 2.34 11.69
N PHE A 154 7.28 1.17 11.09
CA PHE A 154 6.32 0.51 10.22
C PHE A 154 4.99 0.19 10.91
N ILE A 155 5.00 -0.14 12.20
CA ILE A 155 3.78 -0.42 12.99
C ILE A 155 2.94 0.83 13.16
N SER A 156 3.56 1.96 13.54
CA SER A 156 2.84 3.22 13.68
C SER A 156 2.30 3.75 12.34
N TYR A 157 3.02 3.51 11.24
CA TYR A 157 2.52 3.78 9.89
C TYR A 157 1.27 2.94 9.57
N ALA A 158 1.33 1.64 9.81
CA ALA A 158 0.21 0.74 9.56
C ALA A 158 -1.04 1.08 10.39
N LYS A 159 -0.85 1.47 11.65
CA LYS A 159 -1.95 1.94 12.51
C LYS A 159 -2.61 3.21 11.96
N ARG A 160 -1.80 4.19 11.54
CA ARG A 160 -2.35 5.41 10.91
C ARG A 160 -3.09 5.11 9.62
N ALA A 161 -2.54 4.21 8.78
CA ALA A 161 -3.20 3.80 7.55
C ALA A 161 -4.53 3.09 7.84
N GLN A 162 -4.55 2.10 8.76
CA GLN A 162 -5.79 1.43 9.18
C GLN A 162 -6.84 2.46 9.62
N LYS A 163 -6.47 3.35 10.55
CA LYS A 163 -7.39 4.38 11.06
C LYS A 163 -7.95 5.26 9.93
N LYS A 164 -7.10 5.68 8.98
CA LYS A 164 -7.54 6.50 7.85
C LYS A 164 -8.50 5.78 6.92
N PHE A 165 -8.24 4.51 6.61
CA PHE A 165 -9.16 3.72 5.79
C PHE A 165 -10.48 3.46 6.51
N ASP A 166 -10.46 3.19 7.83
CA ASP A 166 -11.68 2.99 8.62
C ASP A 166 -12.53 4.27 8.70
N GLU A 167 -11.90 5.46 8.72
CA GLU A 167 -12.58 6.76 8.72
C GLU A 167 -13.18 7.11 7.34
N ILE A 168 -12.43 6.87 6.25
CA ILE A 168 -12.80 7.32 4.89
C ILE A 168 -13.67 6.29 4.18
N SER A 169 -13.43 5.00 4.42
CA SER A 169 -14.11 3.89 3.76
C SER A 169 -14.63 2.89 4.78
N PRO A 170 -15.65 3.26 5.59
CA PRO A 170 -16.16 2.39 6.67
C PRO A 170 -16.83 1.12 6.14
N ASN A 171 -17.27 1.12 4.88
CA ASN A 171 -17.91 -0.03 4.24
C ASN A 171 -16.91 -1.05 3.65
N THR A 172 -15.62 -0.72 3.63
CA THR A 172 -14.59 -1.66 3.17
C THR A 172 -14.02 -2.46 4.34
N ASN A 173 -13.62 -3.71 4.05
CA ASN A 173 -12.95 -4.56 5.03
C ASN A 173 -11.46 -4.21 5.07
N ASN A 174 -11.05 -3.35 6.00
CA ASN A 174 -9.69 -2.85 6.09
C ASN A 174 -8.81 -3.80 6.92
N LEU A 175 -8.00 -4.64 6.27
CA LEU A 175 -7.22 -5.72 6.90
C LEU A 175 -5.74 -5.38 7.11
N ILE A 176 -5.36 -4.11 7.12
CA ILE A 176 -3.96 -3.65 7.24
C ILE A 176 -3.33 -4.18 8.53
N MET A 177 -3.99 -3.96 9.67
CA MET A 177 -3.48 -4.42 10.97
C MET A 177 -3.52 -5.95 11.13
N ASN A 178 -4.43 -6.65 10.47
CA ASN A 178 -4.45 -8.12 10.49
C ASN A 178 -3.20 -8.75 9.89
N GLN A 179 -2.64 -8.12 8.83
CA GLN A 179 -1.37 -8.55 8.24
C GLN A 179 -0.22 -8.45 9.26
N LEU A 180 -0.21 -7.41 10.10
CA LEU A 180 0.80 -7.22 11.14
C LEU A 180 0.60 -8.18 12.32
N LYS A 181 -0.65 -8.40 12.76
CA LYS A 181 -0.96 -9.38 13.81
C LYS A 181 -0.41 -10.77 13.49
N ASN A 182 -0.59 -11.20 12.24
CA ASN A 182 -0.06 -12.48 11.76
C ASN A 182 1.48 -12.54 11.76
N ARG A 183 2.15 -11.43 11.43
CA ARG A 183 3.61 -11.34 11.48
C ARG A 183 4.14 -11.26 12.90
N LYS A 184 3.44 -10.53 13.80
CA LYS A 184 3.76 -10.46 15.23
C LYS A 184 3.75 -11.85 15.86
N LYS A 185 2.71 -12.66 15.65
CA LYS A 185 2.64 -14.04 16.16
C LYS A 185 3.88 -14.86 15.76
N LYS A 186 4.35 -14.73 14.51
CA LYS A 186 5.56 -15.41 14.04
C LYS A 186 6.83 -14.90 14.71
N ILE A 187 6.93 -13.59 14.96
CA ILE A 187 8.05 -12.97 15.68
C ILE A 187 8.08 -13.43 17.13
N GLU A 188 6.94 -13.44 17.82
CA GLU A 188 6.81 -13.91 19.19
C GLU A 188 7.21 -15.39 19.35
N LYS A 189 6.82 -16.24 18.38
CA LYS A 189 7.27 -17.63 18.34
C LYS A 189 8.80 -17.75 18.26
N MET A 190 9.45 -16.88 17.50
CA MET A 190 10.92 -16.87 17.39
C MET A 190 11.61 -16.37 18.66
N LEU A 191 10.99 -15.42 19.38
CA LEU A 191 11.52 -14.87 20.64
C LEU A 191 11.29 -15.79 21.82
N GLY A 192 10.28 -16.66 21.78
CA GLY A 192 9.85 -17.50 22.90
C GLY A 192 9.02 -16.75 23.95
N TYR A 193 8.65 -15.51 23.69
CA TYR A 193 7.81 -14.70 24.59
C TYR A 193 6.93 -13.69 23.79
N LYS A 194 5.89 -13.20 24.45
CA LYS A 194 4.96 -12.21 23.86
C LYS A 194 5.55 -10.80 23.91
N ILE A 195 5.29 -10.04 22.86
CA ILE A 195 5.66 -8.63 22.77
C ILE A 195 4.46 -7.79 23.22
N HIS A 196 4.64 -7.01 24.28
CA HIS A 196 3.61 -6.07 24.75
C HIS A 196 3.52 -4.87 23.80
N THR A 197 2.54 -4.88 22.93
CA THR A 197 2.21 -3.80 21.99
C THR A 197 0.73 -3.85 21.65
N LYS A 198 0.13 -2.68 21.48
CA LYS A 198 -1.28 -2.55 21.05
C LYS A 198 -1.40 -2.72 19.52
N ILE A 199 -1.18 -3.94 19.03
CA ILE A 199 -1.42 -4.31 17.62
C ILE A 199 -2.68 -5.16 17.55
#